data_091feddac36bcf154537b28f0062c263
#
_entry.id   091feddac36bcf154537b28f0062c263
#
_cell.length_a   1.000
_cell.length_b   1.000
_cell.length_c   1.000
_cell.angle_alpha   90.00
_cell.angle_beta   90.00
_cell.angle_gamma   90.00
#
_symmetry.space_group_name_H-M   'P 1'
#
loop_
_entity.id
_entity.type
_entity.pdbx_description
1 polymer ?
#
loop_
_entity_poly.entity_id
_entity_poly.type
_entity_poly.pdbx_seq_one_letter_code
_entity_poly.pdbx_strand_id
1 'polypeptide(L)'
;MSVPRIEIELDKLIHNARKLTALYGSKGIHITVITKGVCGSCRVANAMLNSGIRSFGDSRIANIEKMREGGIDGQFILIRSPMPSEVERVVEFADVSLNTEISVIRLLADQATKRGKTHRVILMIELGDLREGILPSDLEPLVKETLSMQGIKLAGVGTNLACFGGDRPTEANMRELSEIANSLQYKYGINFEVVSAGNSANYQWFVSTPDVGLINHLRIGEAILLGCDTLTRERIPGLYTDAFTLVAEVIELKTKPALPYGEIAQDAFGRIPVFEGRGCMKRAILALGRQDVDVSVIRPRIKVNVLGASSDHLILDVKGQGLEVGAEVRFDIGYSALLRAMMSPYVEKVYLPRSPNETEALSC
;
A
#
# COMPACT_ATOMS: atom_id res chain seq x y z
N MET A 1 13.82 -16.51 -17.81
CA MET A 1 13.49 -15.37 -16.93
C MET A 1 14.52 -15.34 -15.85
N SER A 2 15.01 -14.16 -15.48
CA SER A 2 15.92 -14.08 -14.35
C SER A 2 15.17 -14.32 -13.03
N VAL A 3 15.87 -14.67 -12.00
CA VAL A 3 15.39 -14.83 -10.63
C VAL A 3 16.40 -14.16 -9.69
N PRO A 4 15.96 -13.57 -8.58
CA PRO A 4 14.57 -13.57 -8.09
C PRO A 4 13.66 -12.65 -8.92
N ARG A 5 12.38 -13.02 -8.98
CA ARG A 5 11.37 -12.21 -9.67
C ARG A 5 10.03 -12.21 -8.92
N ILE A 6 9.25 -11.17 -9.15
CA ILE A 6 7.85 -11.10 -8.76
C ILE A 6 6.97 -11.13 -10.01
N GLU A 7 6.12 -12.13 -10.10
CA GLU A 7 5.14 -12.29 -11.18
C GLU A 7 3.85 -11.58 -10.78
N ILE A 8 3.31 -10.73 -11.67
CA ILE A 8 2.18 -9.84 -11.41
C ILE A 8 1.08 -10.12 -12.43
N GLU A 9 -0.03 -10.69 -12.00
CA GLU A 9 -1.16 -11.03 -12.85
C GLU A 9 -2.15 -9.86 -12.93
N LEU A 10 -2.03 -9.04 -13.97
CA LEU A 10 -2.79 -7.82 -14.14
C LEU A 10 -4.32 -8.07 -14.23
N ASP A 11 -4.75 -9.15 -14.85
CA ASP A 11 -6.18 -9.49 -14.96
C ASP A 11 -6.81 -9.77 -13.60
N LYS A 12 -6.08 -10.39 -12.68
CA LYS A 12 -6.53 -10.59 -11.29
C LYS A 12 -6.67 -9.28 -10.54
N LEU A 13 -5.75 -8.33 -10.77
CA LEU A 13 -5.82 -6.99 -10.19
C LEU A 13 -7.01 -6.20 -10.74
N ILE A 14 -7.25 -6.26 -12.06
CA ILE A 14 -8.42 -5.64 -12.71
C ILE A 14 -9.71 -6.21 -12.12
N HIS A 15 -9.78 -7.52 -11.94
CA HIS A 15 -10.94 -8.18 -11.33
C HIS A 15 -11.17 -7.68 -9.90
N ASN A 16 -10.15 -7.70 -9.05
CA ASN A 16 -10.23 -7.24 -7.67
C ASN A 16 -10.70 -5.78 -7.60
N ALA A 17 -10.10 -4.93 -8.43
CA ALA A 17 -10.46 -3.51 -8.50
C ALA A 17 -11.94 -3.32 -8.89
N ARG A 18 -12.43 -3.99 -9.93
CA ARG A 18 -13.84 -3.94 -10.35
C ARG A 18 -14.79 -4.40 -9.26
N LYS A 19 -14.46 -5.51 -8.59
CA LYS A 19 -15.30 -6.05 -7.51
C LYS A 19 -15.40 -5.09 -6.32
N LEU A 20 -14.28 -4.51 -5.88
CA LEU A 20 -14.28 -3.56 -4.76
C LEU A 20 -14.92 -2.23 -5.15
N THR A 21 -14.73 -1.74 -6.38
CA THR A 21 -15.42 -0.55 -6.88
C THR A 21 -16.94 -0.75 -6.88
N ALA A 22 -17.42 -1.89 -7.35
CA ALA A 22 -18.85 -2.21 -7.35
C ALA A 22 -19.38 -2.37 -5.90
N LEU A 23 -18.62 -3.03 -5.03
CA LEU A 23 -18.98 -3.21 -3.62
C LEU A 23 -19.16 -1.87 -2.91
N TYR A 24 -18.14 -1.01 -2.91
CA TYR A 24 -18.18 0.27 -2.23
C TYR A 24 -19.15 1.26 -2.91
N GLY A 25 -19.21 1.23 -4.24
CA GLY A 25 -20.15 2.02 -5.03
C GLY A 25 -21.63 1.71 -4.75
N SER A 26 -21.96 0.52 -4.24
CA SER A 26 -23.33 0.15 -3.85
C SER A 26 -23.93 1.03 -2.74
N LYS A 27 -23.08 1.72 -1.96
CA LYS A 27 -23.47 2.70 -0.94
C LYS A 27 -22.91 4.11 -1.24
N GLY A 28 -22.61 4.43 -2.51
CA GLY A 28 -22.16 5.76 -2.93
C GLY A 28 -20.71 6.09 -2.57
N ILE A 29 -19.89 5.12 -2.17
CA ILE A 29 -18.50 5.35 -1.83
C ILE A 29 -17.61 5.14 -3.07
N HIS A 30 -16.85 6.17 -3.44
CA HIS A 30 -15.81 6.11 -4.45
C HIS A 30 -14.48 5.63 -3.86
N ILE A 31 -13.66 4.97 -4.67
CA ILE A 31 -12.34 4.52 -4.24
C ILE A 31 -11.20 5.20 -4.99
N THR A 32 -10.17 5.58 -4.24
CA THR A 32 -8.84 5.89 -4.77
C THR A 32 -7.95 4.68 -4.61
N VAL A 33 -7.35 4.20 -5.70
CA VAL A 33 -6.40 3.10 -5.66
C VAL A 33 -5.05 3.58 -5.14
N ILE A 34 -4.50 2.86 -4.15
CA ILE A 34 -3.22 3.20 -3.55
C ILE A 34 -2.10 2.41 -4.19
N THR A 35 -1.20 3.12 -4.84
CA THR A 35 -0.11 2.57 -5.66
C THR A 35 1.23 2.41 -4.92
N LYS A 36 1.34 2.88 -3.68
CA LYS A 36 2.60 2.81 -2.91
C LYS A 36 3.14 1.38 -2.78
N GLY A 37 2.23 0.38 -2.67
CA GLY A 37 2.58 -1.04 -2.56
C GLY A 37 3.27 -1.60 -3.80
N VAL A 38 3.13 -0.91 -4.93
CA VAL A 38 3.71 -1.28 -6.24
C VAL A 38 4.59 -0.16 -6.79
N CYS A 39 5.09 0.75 -5.92
CA CYS A 39 6.03 1.83 -6.27
C CYS A 39 5.57 2.71 -7.43
N GLY A 40 4.26 3.03 -7.52
CA GLY A 40 3.72 3.81 -8.62
C GLY A 40 3.94 3.15 -9.99
N SER A 41 3.83 1.83 -10.08
CA SER A 41 3.99 1.12 -11.36
C SER A 41 2.96 1.57 -12.38
N CYS A 42 3.40 2.13 -13.50
CA CYS A 42 2.53 2.56 -14.58
C CYS A 42 1.77 1.39 -15.22
N ARG A 43 2.36 0.19 -15.26
CA ARG A 43 1.66 -1.01 -15.76
C ARG A 43 0.48 -1.39 -14.86
N VAL A 44 0.67 -1.36 -13.53
CA VAL A 44 -0.43 -1.58 -12.59
C VAL A 44 -1.44 -0.43 -12.67
N ALA A 45 -1.00 0.82 -12.75
CA ALA A 45 -1.90 1.97 -12.89
C ALA A 45 -2.74 1.88 -14.17
N ASN A 46 -2.16 1.49 -15.31
CA ASN A 46 -2.89 1.22 -16.56
C ASN A 46 -3.92 0.08 -16.41
N ALA A 47 -3.57 -0.99 -15.70
CA ALA A 47 -4.52 -2.06 -15.39
C ALA A 47 -5.70 -1.53 -14.56
N MET A 48 -5.45 -0.62 -13.61
CA MET A 48 -6.51 0.05 -12.85
C MET A 48 -7.38 0.94 -13.74
N LEU A 49 -6.80 1.70 -14.69
CA LEU A 49 -7.58 2.45 -15.69
C LEU A 49 -8.51 1.52 -16.48
N ASN A 50 -8.04 0.34 -16.87
CA ASN A 50 -8.84 -0.67 -17.58
C ASN A 50 -9.95 -1.28 -16.72
N SER A 51 -9.85 -1.17 -15.39
CA SER A 51 -10.93 -1.54 -14.46
C SER A 51 -12.02 -0.47 -14.33
N GLY A 52 -11.79 0.74 -14.85
CA GLY A 52 -12.68 1.90 -14.74
C GLY A 52 -12.28 2.92 -13.66
N ILE A 53 -11.22 2.64 -12.90
CA ILE A 53 -10.70 3.56 -11.88
C ILE A 53 -10.03 4.76 -12.55
N ARG A 54 -10.22 5.95 -11.95
CA ARG A 54 -9.64 7.22 -12.42
C ARG A 54 -9.00 8.03 -11.28
N SER A 55 -8.89 7.46 -10.08
CA SER A 55 -8.28 8.12 -8.92
C SER A 55 -7.17 7.25 -8.34
N PHE A 56 -5.98 7.83 -8.21
CA PHE A 56 -4.75 7.17 -7.75
C PHE A 56 -4.18 7.91 -6.55
N GLY A 57 -3.73 7.18 -5.54
CA GLY A 57 -3.08 7.75 -4.39
C GLY A 57 -1.72 7.12 -4.13
N ASP A 58 -0.73 7.94 -3.82
CA ASP A 58 0.58 7.46 -3.40
C ASP A 58 1.13 8.27 -2.25
N SER A 59 2.00 7.67 -1.44
CA SER A 59 2.67 8.34 -0.33
C SER A 59 3.94 9.08 -0.73
N ARG A 60 4.38 8.92 -1.97
CA ARG A 60 5.58 9.55 -2.51
C ARG A 60 5.24 10.38 -3.73
N ILE A 61 5.60 11.68 -3.69
CA ILE A 61 5.36 12.53 -4.86
C ILE A 61 6.14 12.05 -6.09
N ALA A 62 7.31 11.44 -5.90
CA ALA A 62 8.08 10.85 -6.98
C ALA A 62 7.34 9.72 -7.73
N ASN A 63 6.50 8.94 -7.05
CA ASN A 63 5.67 7.93 -7.69
C ASN A 63 4.52 8.56 -8.50
N ILE A 64 3.95 9.65 -8.00
CA ILE A 64 2.90 10.41 -8.71
C ILE A 64 3.48 11.05 -9.97
N GLU A 65 4.62 11.74 -9.85
CA GLU A 65 5.37 12.32 -10.97
C GLU A 65 5.66 11.27 -12.04
N LYS A 66 6.25 10.16 -11.64
CA LYS A 66 6.51 9.01 -12.53
C LYS A 66 5.27 8.52 -13.28
N MET A 67 4.13 8.36 -12.59
CA MET A 67 2.88 7.95 -13.25
C MET A 67 2.35 9.02 -14.22
N ARG A 68 2.45 10.30 -13.87
CA ARG A 68 2.06 11.39 -14.78
C ARG A 68 2.94 11.44 -16.03
N GLU A 69 4.26 11.38 -15.85
CA GLU A 69 5.22 11.32 -16.96
C GLU A 69 5.03 10.07 -17.83
N GLY A 70 4.64 8.95 -17.21
CA GLY A 70 4.24 7.72 -17.89
C GLY A 70 2.88 7.77 -18.59
N GLY A 71 2.21 8.94 -18.62
CA GLY A 71 0.95 9.14 -19.34
C GLY A 71 -0.28 8.54 -18.68
N ILE A 72 -0.24 8.26 -17.39
CA ILE A 72 -1.43 7.78 -16.66
C ILE A 72 -2.43 8.92 -16.51
N ASP A 73 -3.60 8.77 -17.13
CA ASP A 73 -4.70 9.71 -17.03
C ASP A 73 -5.58 9.45 -15.81
N GLY A 74 -5.63 10.42 -14.89
CA GLY A 74 -6.41 10.29 -13.67
C GLY A 74 -6.16 11.40 -12.66
N GLN A 75 -6.94 11.40 -11.59
CA GLN A 75 -6.73 12.26 -10.44
C GLN A 75 -5.66 11.64 -9.54
N PHE A 76 -4.70 12.45 -9.11
CA PHE A 76 -3.63 12.01 -8.21
C PHE A 76 -3.73 12.66 -6.84
N ILE A 77 -3.72 11.83 -5.80
CA ILE A 77 -3.80 12.24 -4.40
C ILE A 77 -2.49 11.87 -3.68
N LEU A 78 -1.78 12.85 -3.16
CA LEU A 78 -0.69 12.59 -2.23
C LEU A 78 -1.27 12.24 -0.87
N ILE A 79 -1.13 10.96 -0.44
CA ILE A 79 -1.78 10.43 0.78
C ILE A 79 -0.90 10.48 2.04
N ARG A 80 0.23 11.12 1.98
CA ARG A 80 1.08 11.46 3.11
C ARG A 80 1.19 12.98 3.19
N SER A 81 1.17 13.55 4.41
CA SER A 81 1.42 14.99 4.57
C SER A 81 2.67 15.40 3.81
N PRO A 82 2.61 16.43 2.97
CA PRO A 82 3.74 16.86 2.16
C PRO A 82 4.92 17.30 3.03
N MET A 83 6.12 17.02 2.59
CA MET A 83 7.31 17.64 3.17
C MET A 83 7.42 19.10 2.68
N PRO A 84 7.80 20.07 3.53
CA PRO A 84 8.03 21.44 3.10
C PRO A 84 8.94 21.57 1.88
N SER A 85 9.95 20.71 1.78
CA SER A 85 10.89 20.67 0.65
C SER A 85 10.32 20.13 -0.66
N GLU A 86 9.11 19.52 -0.63
CA GLU A 86 8.46 18.91 -1.81
C GLU A 86 7.23 19.70 -2.29
N VAL A 87 6.84 20.80 -1.63
CA VAL A 87 5.57 21.51 -1.91
C VAL A 87 5.46 21.97 -3.36
N GLU A 88 6.56 22.35 -3.99
CA GLU A 88 6.60 22.74 -5.39
C GLU A 88 6.15 21.58 -6.32
N ARG A 89 6.74 20.39 -6.11
CA ARG A 89 6.39 19.18 -6.86
C ARG A 89 4.96 18.72 -6.55
N VAL A 90 4.52 18.88 -5.29
CA VAL A 90 3.15 18.52 -4.90
C VAL A 90 2.13 19.37 -5.66
N VAL A 91 2.30 20.68 -5.72
CA VAL A 91 1.42 21.59 -6.47
C VAL A 91 1.49 21.32 -7.98
N GLU A 92 2.62 20.82 -8.49
CA GLU A 92 2.78 20.51 -9.91
C GLU A 92 2.09 19.22 -10.31
N PHE A 93 2.32 18.14 -9.57
CA PHE A 93 1.97 16.78 -9.99
C PHE A 93 0.77 16.17 -9.28
N ALA A 94 0.41 16.61 -8.06
CA ALA A 94 -0.75 16.12 -7.34
C ALA A 94 -1.95 17.07 -7.47
N ASP A 95 -3.14 16.51 -7.72
CA ASP A 95 -4.38 17.30 -7.76
C ASP A 95 -4.91 17.59 -6.36
N VAL A 96 -4.60 16.69 -5.40
CA VAL A 96 -5.04 16.77 -4.01
C VAL A 96 -3.93 16.28 -3.10
N SER A 97 -3.81 16.88 -1.91
CA SER A 97 -2.95 16.34 -0.85
C SER A 97 -3.69 16.22 0.47
N LEU A 98 -3.33 15.18 1.26
CA LEU A 98 -3.76 15.04 2.64
C LEU A 98 -2.84 15.86 3.54
N ASN A 99 -3.42 16.62 4.47
CA ASN A 99 -2.68 17.58 5.29
C ASN A 99 -3.14 17.56 6.73
N THR A 100 -2.20 17.87 7.64
CA THR A 100 -2.42 18.00 9.08
C THR A 100 -1.81 19.28 9.66
N GLU A 101 -0.89 19.92 8.91
CA GLU A 101 -0.08 21.04 9.38
C GLU A 101 -0.38 22.32 8.61
N ILE A 102 -0.84 23.36 9.33
CA ILE A 102 -1.18 24.65 8.73
C ILE A 102 0.05 25.32 8.09
N SER A 103 1.24 25.13 8.66
CA SER A 103 2.51 25.65 8.11
C SER A 103 2.80 25.09 6.72
N VAL A 104 2.47 23.81 6.48
CA VAL A 104 2.63 23.18 5.16
C VAL A 104 1.55 23.67 4.19
N ILE A 105 0.30 23.81 4.65
CA ILE A 105 -0.79 24.34 3.82
C ILE A 105 -0.48 25.77 3.34
N ARG A 106 0.11 26.62 4.19
CA ARG A 106 0.60 27.97 3.77
C ARG A 106 1.62 27.89 2.64
N LEU A 107 2.60 26.98 2.74
CA LEU A 107 3.58 26.78 1.68
C LEU A 107 2.95 26.28 0.37
N LEU A 108 1.97 25.39 0.46
CA LEU A 108 1.20 24.95 -0.72
C LEU A 108 0.41 26.11 -1.33
N ALA A 109 -0.21 26.96 -0.50
CA ALA A 109 -0.94 28.15 -0.94
C ALA A 109 -0.04 29.12 -1.70
N ASP A 110 1.14 29.42 -1.14
CA ASP A 110 2.14 30.29 -1.76
C ASP A 110 2.60 29.75 -3.12
N GLN A 111 2.89 28.46 -3.20
CA GLN A 111 3.31 27.83 -4.45
C GLN A 111 2.18 27.75 -5.48
N ALA A 112 0.96 27.42 -5.06
CA ALA A 112 -0.20 27.39 -5.94
C ALA A 112 -0.49 28.78 -6.51
N THR A 113 -0.47 29.81 -5.67
CA THR A 113 -0.67 31.21 -6.08
C THR A 113 0.39 31.67 -7.08
N LYS A 114 1.69 31.39 -6.80
CA LYS A 114 2.79 31.71 -7.72
C LYS A 114 2.63 31.07 -9.11
N ARG A 115 2.00 29.91 -9.17
CA ARG A 115 1.77 29.17 -10.40
C ARG A 115 0.39 29.47 -11.05
N GLY A 116 -0.41 30.36 -10.47
CA GLY A 116 -1.77 30.63 -10.92
C GLY A 116 -2.70 29.43 -10.84
N LYS A 117 -2.43 28.48 -9.92
CA LYS A 117 -3.22 27.26 -9.71
C LYS A 117 -4.01 27.34 -8.38
N THR A 118 -4.99 26.47 -8.26
CA THR A 118 -5.65 26.17 -6.97
C THR A 118 -5.34 24.73 -6.60
N HIS A 119 -4.67 24.52 -5.48
CA HIS A 119 -4.37 23.18 -4.96
C HIS A 119 -5.47 22.74 -3.98
N ARG A 120 -5.93 21.50 -4.13
CA ARG A 120 -6.99 20.93 -3.30
C ARG A 120 -6.37 20.22 -2.10
N VAL A 121 -6.90 20.48 -0.89
CA VAL A 121 -6.43 19.85 0.34
C VAL A 121 -7.57 19.11 1.05
N ILE A 122 -7.25 17.99 1.68
CA ILE A 122 -8.10 17.25 2.59
C ILE A 122 -7.43 17.31 3.96
N LEU A 123 -8.15 17.78 4.99
CA LEU A 123 -7.64 17.81 6.35
C LEU A 123 -7.87 16.45 7.00
N MET A 124 -6.81 15.87 7.56
CA MET A 124 -6.87 14.57 8.22
C MET A 124 -7.13 14.75 9.71
N ILE A 125 -8.14 14.04 10.21
CA ILE A 125 -8.61 14.09 11.59
C ILE A 125 -8.10 12.85 12.33
N GLU A 126 -7.55 13.04 13.53
CA GLU A 126 -7.14 11.94 14.42
C GLU A 126 -8.37 11.37 15.14
N LEU A 127 -8.67 10.12 14.83
CA LEU A 127 -9.78 9.36 15.43
C LEU A 127 -9.33 8.02 16.05
N GLY A 128 -8.04 7.89 16.43
CA GLY A 128 -7.54 6.75 17.20
C GLY A 128 -6.30 6.05 16.65
N ASP A 129 -5.83 6.36 15.41
CA ASP A 129 -4.64 5.69 14.84
C ASP A 129 -3.31 6.17 15.46
N LEU A 130 -3.31 7.36 16.07
CA LEU A 130 -2.15 7.99 16.73
C LEU A 130 -0.92 8.08 15.81
N ARG A 131 -1.15 8.36 14.54
CA ARG A 131 -0.10 8.52 13.54
C ARG A 131 -0.06 9.96 13.03
N GLU A 132 -0.81 10.31 12.00
CA GLU A 132 -1.02 11.68 11.56
C GLU A 132 -2.50 12.04 11.67
N GLY A 133 -2.78 13.22 12.17
CA GLY A 133 -4.15 13.71 12.31
C GLY A 133 -4.22 14.97 13.18
N ILE A 134 -5.24 15.76 12.95
CA ILE A 134 -5.59 16.93 13.73
C ILE A 134 -6.61 16.47 14.77
N LEU A 135 -6.38 16.72 16.04
CA LEU A 135 -7.37 16.42 17.06
C LEU A 135 -8.68 17.20 16.78
N PRO A 136 -9.85 16.62 17.04
CA PRO A 136 -11.12 17.32 16.83
C PRO A 136 -11.20 18.68 17.52
N SER A 137 -10.57 18.85 18.70
CA SER A 137 -10.45 20.12 19.43
C SER A 137 -9.68 21.21 18.67
N ASP A 138 -8.73 20.83 17.86
CA ASP A 138 -7.79 21.74 17.19
C ASP A 138 -8.16 22.00 15.72
N LEU A 139 -9.21 21.31 15.22
CA LEU A 139 -9.57 21.30 13.81
C LEU A 139 -10.15 22.66 13.36
N GLU A 140 -10.98 23.28 14.17
CA GLU A 140 -11.73 24.48 13.79
C GLU A 140 -10.85 25.69 13.43
N PRO A 141 -9.82 26.06 14.23
CA PRO A 141 -8.91 27.15 13.84
C PRO A 141 -8.21 26.87 12.51
N LEU A 142 -7.80 25.63 12.28
CA LEU A 142 -7.11 25.22 11.06
C LEU A 142 -8.02 25.26 9.84
N VAL A 143 -9.27 24.82 9.96
CA VAL A 143 -10.30 24.95 8.90
C VAL A 143 -10.53 26.41 8.54
N LYS A 144 -10.75 27.28 9.56
CA LYS A 144 -10.98 28.71 9.34
C LYS A 144 -9.82 29.36 8.58
N GLU A 145 -8.61 29.08 9.00
CA GLU A 145 -7.41 29.61 8.32
C GLU A 145 -7.27 29.06 6.91
N THR A 146 -7.44 27.75 6.71
CA THR A 146 -7.37 27.12 5.38
C THR A 146 -8.37 27.73 4.41
N LEU A 147 -9.60 27.98 4.84
CA LEU A 147 -10.65 28.61 4.03
C LEU A 147 -10.32 30.05 3.60
N SER A 148 -9.47 30.76 4.35
CA SER A 148 -9.05 32.13 4.02
C SER A 148 -7.87 32.23 3.06
N MET A 149 -7.21 31.09 2.76
CA MET A 149 -5.99 31.09 1.93
C MET A 149 -6.31 31.15 0.43
N GLN A 150 -5.68 32.11 -0.25
CA GLN A 150 -5.67 32.13 -1.71
C GLN A 150 -4.83 30.95 -2.24
N GLY A 151 -5.24 30.38 -3.38
CA GLY A 151 -4.53 29.27 -4.02
C GLY A 151 -4.84 27.89 -3.40
N ILE A 152 -5.64 27.82 -2.32
CA ILE A 152 -6.08 26.57 -1.69
C ILE A 152 -7.60 26.41 -1.82
N LYS A 153 -8.02 25.17 -2.05
CA LYS A 153 -9.42 24.74 -1.92
C LYS A 153 -9.48 23.62 -0.89
N LEU A 154 -10.20 23.84 0.20
CA LEU A 154 -10.53 22.78 1.15
C LEU A 154 -11.56 21.83 0.51
N ALA A 155 -11.06 20.71 -0.01
CA ALA A 155 -11.90 19.72 -0.71
C ALA A 155 -12.65 18.81 0.23
N GLY A 156 -12.18 18.65 1.46
CA GLY A 156 -12.84 17.77 2.41
C GLY A 156 -12.05 17.50 3.67
N VAL A 157 -12.57 16.53 4.40
CA VAL A 157 -11.93 15.97 5.62
C VAL A 157 -11.78 14.46 5.47
N GLY A 158 -10.91 13.89 6.29
CA GLY A 158 -10.74 12.44 6.31
C GLY A 158 -10.11 11.95 7.58
N THR A 159 -10.05 10.64 7.75
CA THR A 159 -9.31 9.97 8.80
C THR A 159 -8.55 8.77 8.27
N ASN A 160 -7.66 8.21 9.06
CA ASN A 160 -7.02 6.95 8.77
C ASN A 160 -6.98 6.11 10.06
N LEU A 161 -7.24 4.81 9.92
CA LEU A 161 -7.29 3.86 11.04
C LEU A 161 -6.54 2.59 10.69
N ALA A 162 -6.20 1.80 11.71
CA ALA A 162 -5.55 0.50 11.62
C ALA A 162 -4.22 0.49 10.86
N CYS A 163 -3.46 1.58 10.92
CA CYS A 163 -2.14 1.68 10.28
C CYS A 163 -0.98 1.66 11.28
N PHE A 164 -1.12 2.35 12.40
CA PHE A 164 -0.12 2.42 13.47
C PHE A 164 -0.71 1.99 14.81
N GLY A 165 -1.77 2.67 15.27
CA GLY A 165 -2.44 2.37 16.55
C GLY A 165 -3.23 1.06 16.54
N GLY A 166 -3.54 0.53 15.36
CA GLY A 166 -4.34 -0.69 15.23
C GLY A 166 -5.82 -0.49 15.54
N ASP A 167 -6.26 0.76 15.74
CA ASP A 167 -7.66 1.08 15.99
C ASP A 167 -8.50 0.81 14.73
N ARG A 168 -9.49 -0.07 14.87
CA ARG A 168 -10.30 -0.54 13.74
C ARG A 168 -11.42 0.44 13.39
N PRO A 169 -11.79 0.56 12.10
CA PRO A 169 -13.01 1.25 11.71
C PRO A 169 -14.24 0.63 12.39
N THR A 170 -15.00 1.45 13.09
CA THR A 170 -16.23 1.09 13.79
C THR A 170 -17.35 2.03 13.38
N GLU A 171 -18.61 1.67 13.71
CA GLU A 171 -19.73 2.57 13.51
C GLU A 171 -19.55 3.89 14.26
N ALA A 172 -18.97 3.86 15.47
CA ALA A 172 -18.77 5.04 16.30
C ALA A 172 -17.81 6.04 15.66
N ASN A 173 -16.56 5.62 15.29
CA ASN A 173 -15.60 6.56 14.72
C ASN A 173 -15.95 7.01 13.28
N MET A 174 -16.67 6.17 12.51
CA MET A 174 -17.17 6.57 11.20
C MET A 174 -18.35 7.57 11.29
N ARG A 175 -19.21 7.40 12.27
CA ARG A 175 -20.27 8.38 12.58
C ARG A 175 -19.66 9.69 13.07
N GLU A 176 -18.69 9.66 13.98
CA GLU A 176 -17.99 10.85 14.46
C GLU A 176 -17.37 11.64 13.29
N LEU A 177 -16.71 10.98 12.33
CA LEU A 177 -16.21 11.65 11.13
C LEU A 177 -17.31 12.36 10.35
N SER A 178 -18.47 11.70 10.19
CA SER A 178 -19.62 12.28 9.48
C SER A 178 -20.22 13.46 10.24
N GLU A 179 -20.32 13.40 11.56
CA GLU A 179 -20.82 14.48 12.41
C GLU A 179 -19.89 15.69 12.38
N ILE A 180 -18.56 15.48 12.45
CA ILE A 180 -17.57 16.56 12.30
C ILE A 180 -17.70 17.21 10.93
N ALA A 181 -17.77 16.41 9.85
CA ALA A 181 -17.92 16.92 8.50
C ALA A 181 -19.20 17.77 8.35
N ASN A 182 -20.31 17.25 8.86
CA ASN A 182 -21.61 17.97 8.84
C ASN A 182 -21.57 19.29 9.61
N SER A 183 -20.99 19.28 10.82
CA SER A 183 -20.85 20.48 11.66
C SER A 183 -20.02 21.57 10.96
N LEU A 184 -18.90 21.21 10.34
CA LEU A 184 -18.05 22.13 9.61
C LEU A 184 -18.76 22.70 8.38
N GLN A 185 -19.45 21.86 7.60
CA GLN A 185 -20.22 22.30 6.42
C GLN A 185 -21.29 23.30 6.83
N TYR A 186 -22.05 23.02 7.88
CA TYR A 186 -23.09 23.90 8.38
C TYR A 186 -22.52 25.23 8.89
N LYS A 187 -21.47 25.17 9.71
CA LYS A 187 -20.86 26.34 10.35
C LYS A 187 -20.26 27.33 9.37
N TYR A 188 -19.58 26.81 8.33
CA TYR A 188 -18.87 27.64 7.36
C TYR A 188 -19.62 27.84 6.03
N GLY A 189 -20.82 27.27 5.89
CA GLY A 189 -21.60 27.38 4.64
C GLY A 189 -20.90 26.76 3.43
N ILE A 190 -20.16 25.66 3.62
CA ILE A 190 -19.41 24.96 2.59
C ILE A 190 -19.95 23.55 2.35
N ASN A 191 -19.61 22.97 1.20
CA ASN A 191 -19.88 21.57 0.92
C ASN A 191 -18.57 20.86 0.63
N PHE A 192 -18.28 19.80 1.39
CA PHE A 192 -17.12 18.96 1.10
C PHE A 192 -17.38 18.05 -0.10
N GLU A 193 -16.43 18.05 -1.03
CA GLU A 193 -16.44 17.10 -2.14
C GLU A 193 -16.10 15.68 -1.64
N VAL A 194 -15.27 15.59 -0.59
CA VAL A 194 -14.71 14.34 -0.08
C VAL A 194 -14.82 14.25 1.44
N VAL A 195 -15.46 13.18 1.92
CA VAL A 195 -15.35 12.71 3.32
C VAL A 195 -14.70 11.33 3.27
N SER A 196 -13.39 11.30 3.55
CA SER A 196 -12.52 10.15 3.29
C SER A 196 -12.28 9.32 4.55
N ALA A 197 -12.92 8.17 4.68
CA ALA A 197 -13.01 7.41 5.93
C ALA A 197 -11.90 6.36 6.18
N GLY A 198 -10.86 6.34 5.38
CA GLY A 198 -9.77 5.40 5.66
C GLY A 198 -9.30 4.57 4.47
N ASN A 199 -9.04 3.29 4.70
CA ASN A 199 -8.27 2.42 3.82
C ASN A 199 -8.91 1.02 3.69
N SER A 200 -8.13 0.01 3.29
CA SER A 200 -8.59 -1.38 3.15
C SER A 200 -9.14 -1.99 4.45
N ALA A 201 -8.81 -1.43 5.62
CA ALA A 201 -9.36 -1.89 6.92
C ALA A 201 -10.85 -1.58 7.10
N ASN A 202 -11.41 -0.68 6.28
CA ASN A 202 -12.83 -0.35 6.35
C ASN A 202 -13.76 -1.46 5.80
N TYR A 203 -13.22 -2.57 5.29
CA TYR A 203 -14.05 -3.63 4.69
C TYR A 203 -15.09 -4.18 5.66
N GLN A 204 -14.71 -4.57 6.88
CA GLN A 204 -15.63 -5.14 7.86
C GLN A 204 -16.72 -4.15 8.29
N TRP A 205 -16.34 -2.90 8.56
CA TRP A 205 -17.30 -1.85 8.82
C TRP A 205 -18.28 -1.68 7.66
N PHE A 206 -17.77 -1.58 6.43
CA PHE A 206 -18.63 -1.34 5.26
C PHE A 206 -19.66 -2.45 5.04
N VAL A 207 -19.29 -3.71 5.20
CA VAL A 207 -20.22 -4.83 4.99
C VAL A 207 -21.24 -4.97 6.11
N SER A 208 -20.93 -4.51 7.32
CA SER A 208 -21.81 -4.60 8.49
C SER A 208 -22.70 -3.38 8.70
N THR A 209 -22.30 -2.17 8.27
CA THR A 209 -23.07 -0.96 8.48
C THR A 209 -24.26 -0.85 7.52
N PRO A 210 -25.46 -0.48 7.98
CA PRO A 210 -26.57 -0.14 7.09
C PRO A 210 -26.44 1.25 6.48
N ASP A 211 -25.73 2.17 7.15
CA ASP A 211 -25.59 3.58 6.78
C ASP A 211 -24.13 4.00 6.84
N VAL A 212 -23.68 4.67 5.80
CA VAL A 212 -22.30 5.19 5.67
C VAL A 212 -22.20 6.69 6.03
N GLY A 213 -23.31 7.33 6.39
CA GLY A 213 -23.37 8.76 6.70
C GLY A 213 -22.91 9.63 5.53
N LEU A 214 -22.08 10.62 5.82
CA LEU A 214 -21.47 11.49 4.79
C LEU A 214 -20.23 10.90 4.11
N ILE A 215 -19.82 9.70 4.51
CA ILE A 215 -18.62 9.06 3.94
C ILE A 215 -18.89 8.70 2.47
N ASN A 216 -18.08 9.25 1.58
CA ASN A 216 -18.20 9.05 0.15
C ASN A 216 -16.88 8.62 -0.53
N HIS A 217 -15.81 8.40 0.26
CA HIS A 217 -14.50 8.09 -0.29
C HIS A 217 -13.67 7.16 0.61
N LEU A 218 -12.97 6.19 -0.02
CA LEU A 218 -11.99 5.31 0.61
C LEU A 218 -10.70 5.22 -0.23
N ARG A 219 -9.58 4.99 0.45
CA ARG A 219 -8.24 4.84 -0.15
C ARG A 219 -7.80 3.39 -0.07
N ILE A 220 -8.06 2.61 -1.12
CA ILE A 220 -7.93 1.16 -1.12
C ILE A 220 -6.63 0.73 -1.83
N GLY A 221 -5.77 0.03 -1.11
CA GLY A 221 -4.52 -0.51 -1.64
C GLY A 221 -4.43 -2.02 -1.48
N GLU A 222 -4.14 -2.48 -0.27
CA GLU A 222 -3.86 -3.88 0.03
C GLU A 222 -4.99 -4.83 -0.38
N ALA A 223 -6.25 -4.44 -0.17
CA ALA A 223 -7.38 -5.28 -0.56
C ALA A 223 -7.48 -5.50 -2.09
N ILE A 224 -7.11 -4.51 -2.91
CA ILE A 224 -7.01 -4.70 -4.37
C ILE A 224 -5.82 -5.58 -4.72
N LEU A 225 -4.65 -5.31 -4.14
CA LEU A 225 -3.40 -5.97 -4.50
C LEU A 225 -3.36 -7.42 -4.03
N LEU A 226 -3.80 -7.70 -2.80
CA LEU A 226 -3.68 -9.01 -2.17
C LEU A 226 -5.02 -9.72 -1.91
N GLY A 227 -6.16 -9.09 -2.22
CA GLY A 227 -7.49 -9.71 -2.13
C GLY A 227 -7.93 -10.08 -0.71
N CYS A 228 -7.30 -9.53 0.32
CA CYS A 228 -7.56 -9.87 1.71
C CYS A 228 -8.01 -8.67 2.54
N ASP A 229 -8.76 -8.97 3.59
CA ASP A 229 -9.06 -8.05 4.67
C ASP A 229 -7.79 -7.77 5.48
N THR A 230 -7.46 -6.50 5.66
CA THR A 230 -6.22 -6.11 6.34
C THR A 230 -6.25 -6.33 7.86
N LEU A 231 -7.42 -6.45 8.46
CA LEU A 231 -7.58 -6.69 9.90
C LEU A 231 -7.47 -8.17 10.28
N THR A 232 -8.05 -9.06 9.47
CA THR A 232 -8.10 -10.51 9.76
C THR A 232 -7.12 -11.32 8.93
N ARG A 233 -6.58 -10.74 7.85
CA ARG A 233 -5.78 -11.43 6.83
C ARG A 233 -6.54 -12.51 6.07
N GLU A 234 -7.85 -12.58 6.24
CA GLU A 234 -8.70 -13.51 5.53
C GLU A 234 -9.01 -13.01 4.12
N ARG A 235 -9.28 -13.96 3.23
CA ARG A 235 -9.69 -13.65 1.86
C ARG A 235 -11.02 -12.90 1.85
N ILE A 236 -11.10 -11.78 1.14
CA ILE A 236 -12.38 -11.14 0.82
C ILE A 236 -13.09 -11.99 -0.24
N PRO A 237 -14.37 -12.37 -0.02
CA PRO A 237 -15.11 -13.20 -0.95
C PRO A 237 -15.12 -12.66 -2.38
N GLY A 238 -14.79 -13.50 -3.33
CA GLY A 238 -14.77 -13.16 -4.76
C GLY A 238 -13.52 -12.43 -5.25
N LEU A 239 -12.52 -12.19 -4.39
CA LEU A 239 -11.24 -11.61 -4.79
C LEU A 239 -10.16 -12.68 -5.00
N TYR A 240 -9.20 -12.40 -5.86
CA TYR A 240 -7.98 -13.16 -6.02
C TYR A 240 -6.95 -12.73 -4.98
N THR A 241 -6.33 -13.70 -4.30
CA THR A 241 -5.26 -13.47 -3.31
C THR A 241 -3.87 -13.77 -3.84
N ASP A 242 -3.78 -14.22 -5.07
CA ASP A 242 -2.58 -14.73 -5.75
C ASP A 242 -2.23 -13.91 -7.00
N ALA A 243 -2.58 -12.62 -7.00
CA ALA A 243 -2.20 -11.70 -8.08
C ALA A 243 -0.69 -11.44 -8.13
N PHE A 244 0.02 -11.69 -7.03
CA PHE A 244 1.47 -11.61 -6.94
C PHE A 244 2.07 -12.94 -6.52
N THR A 245 3.13 -13.36 -7.22
CA THR A 245 3.89 -14.56 -6.88
C THR A 245 5.37 -14.22 -6.87
N LEU A 246 6.03 -14.43 -5.74
CA LEU A 246 7.49 -14.31 -5.65
C LEU A 246 8.13 -15.64 -6.04
N VAL A 247 9.19 -15.59 -6.83
CA VAL A 247 9.92 -16.76 -7.31
C VAL A 247 11.40 -16.58 -7.06
N ALA A 248 12.04 -17.60 -6.47
CA ALA A 248 13.46 -17.62 -6.21
C ALA A 248 14.06 -18.99 -6.54
N GLU A 249 15.33 -19.00 -6.96
CA GLU A 249 16.06 -20.19 -7.37
C GLU A 249 16.88 -20.79 -6.24
N VAL A 250 16.93 -22.11 -6.18
CA VAL A 250 17.79 -22.87 -5.27
C VAL A 250 19.24 -22.83 -5.78
N ILE A 251 20.12 -22.22 -5.00
CA ILE A 251 21.56 -22.10 -5.33
C ILE A 251 22.44 -23.10 -4.57
N GLU A 252 21.93 -23.66 -3.48
CA GLU A 252 22.61 -24.73 -2.75
C GLU A 252 21.57 -25.72 -2.16
N LEU A 253 21.90 -27.00 -2.19
CA LEU A 253 21.11 -28.05 -1.56
C LEU A 253 22.05 -29.05 -0.87
N LYS A 254 22.08 -29.04 0.47
CA LYS A 254 22.97 -29.88 1.28
C LYS A 254 22.31 -30.37 2.56
N THR A 255 22.74 -31.52 3.02
CA THR A 255 22.44 -31.98 4.37
C THR A 255 23.42 -31.35 5.37
N LYS A 256 22.90 -30.64 6.35
CA LYS A 256 23.66 -29.92 7.38
C LYS A 256 23.14 -30.26 8.77
N PRO A 257 23.96 -30.13 9.85
CA PRO A 257 23.45 -30.24 11.21
C PRO A 257 22.25 -29.33 11.46
N ALA A 258 21.27 -29.81 12.21
CA ALA A 258 20.13 -29.01 12.60
C ALA A 258 20.51 -27.82 13.50
N LEU A 259 21.51 -28.04 14.37
CA LEU A 259 22.04 -27.03 15.28
C LEU A 259 23.43 -26.57 14.81
N PRO A 260 23.77 -25.30 14.99
CA PRO A 260 25.14 -24.82 14.80
C PRO A 260 26.04 -25.43 15.83
N TYR A 261 27.33 -25.51 15.54
CA TYR A 261 28.37 -25.95 16.47
C TYR A 261 29.32 -24.78 16.72
N GLY A 262 29.65 -24.57 18.00
CA GLY A 262 30.43 -23.42 18.47
C GLY A 262 29.62 -22.49 19.38
N GLU A 263 30.24 -21.40 19.80
CA GLU A 263 29.59 -20.38 20.60
C GLU A 263 28.64 -19.52 19.73
N ILE A 264 27.40 -19.42 20.19
CA ILE A 264 26.38 -18.63 19.47
C ILE A 264 26.44 -17.17 19.96
N ALA A 265 26.62 -16.26 19.03
CA ALA A 265 26.56 -14.82 19.23
C ALA A 265 25.39 -14.21 18.44
N GLN A 266 25.38 -12.91 18.29
CA GLN A 266 24.38 -12.22 17.48
C GLN A 266 24.58 -12.52 15.99
N ASP A 267 23.44 -12.64 15.27
CA ASP A 267 23.41 -12.68 13.81
C ASP A 267 23.73 -11.28 13.20
N ALA A 268 23.77 -11.20 11.87
CA ALA A 268 24.04 -9.96 11.15
C ALA A 268 23.00 -8.84 11.42
N PHE A 269 21.89 -9.14 12.08
CA PHE A 269 20.80 -8.21 12.42
C PHE A 269 20.70 -7.92 13.92
N GLY A 270 21.74 -8.31 14.70
CA GLY A 270 21.81 -8.05 16.13
C GLY A 270 20.90 -8.94 16.99
N ARG A 271 20.43 -10.07 16.46
CA ARG A 271 19.57 -11.03 17.18
C ARG A 271 20.38 -12.27 17.56
N ILE A 272 20.15 -12.80 18.74
CA ILE A 272 20.65 -14.13 19.11
C ILE A 272 19.71 -15.16 18.50
N PRO A 273 20.16 -15.94 17.48
CA PRO A 273 19.28 -16.90 16.82
C PRO A 273 18.98 -18.09 17.74
N VAL A 274 17.73 -18.54 17.72
CA VAL A 274 17.28 -19.75 18.40
C VAL A 274 17.10 -20.83 17.35
N PHE A 275 17.74 -21.98 17.56
CA PHE A 275 17.64 -23.14 16.68
C PHE A 275 16.93 -24.28 17.38
N GLU A 276 16.03 -24.94 16.64
CA GLU A 276 15.34 -26.14 17.09
C GLU A 276 15.67 -27.31 16.16
N GLY A 277 15.69 -28.52 16.70
CA GLY A 277 15.90 -29.73 15.92
C GLY A 277 16.97 -30.66 16.50
N ARG A 278 17.09 -31.84 15.90
CA ARG A 278 18.11 -32.86 16.24
C ARG A 278 18.68 -33.49 14.97
N GLY A 279 19.91 -33.95 15.03
CA GLY A 279 20.58 -34.64 13.92
C GLY A 279 20.89 -33.70 12.74
N CYS A 280 20.60 -34.17 11.55
CA CYS A 280 20.82 -33.43 10.28
C CYS A 280 19.50 -33.16 9.56
N MET A 281 19.45 -32.09 8.80
CA MET A 281 18.34 -31.74 7.91
C MET A 281 18.85 -31.35 6.50
N LYS A 282 18.06 -31.65 5.49
CA LYS A 282 18.35 -31.23 4.13
C LYS A 282 17.90 -29.78 3.97
N ARG A 283 18.83 -28.86 3.76
CA ARG A 283 18.60 -27.43 3.61
C ARG A 283 18.79 -27.01 2.16
N ALA A 284 17.87 -26.17 1.68
CA ALA A 284 18.05 -25.40 0.45
C ALA A 284 18.38 -23.95 0.79
N ILE A 285 19.28 -23.35 0.05
CA ILE A 285 19.55 -21.91 0.06
C ILE A 285 19.04 -21.36 -1.27
N LEU A 286 18.26 -20.26 -1.19
CA LEU A 286 17.75 -19.57 -2.36
C LEU A 286 18.41 -18.20 -2.50
N ALA A 287 18.59 -17.75 -3.73
CA ALA A 287 19.13 -16.45 -4.11
C ALA A 287 18.10 -15.31 -3.86
N LEU A 288 17.75 -15.11 -2.60
CA LEU A 288 16.79 -14.11 -2.13
C LEU A 288 17.03 -13.88 -0.64
N GLY A 289 17.03 -12.64 -0.16
CA GLY A 289 17.26 -12.37 1.24
C GLY A 289 16.45 -11.21 1.81
N ARG A 290 16.81 -10.78 3.02
CA ARG A 290 16.09 -9.71 3.74
C ARG A 290 16.23 -8.34 3.08
N GLN A 291 17.24 -8.13 2.23
CA GLN A 291 17.35 -6.91 1.45
C GLN A 291 16.25 -6.80 0.39
N ASP A 292 15.73 -7.93 -0.11
CA ASP A 292 14.79 -8.01 -1.21
C ASP A 292 13.35 -8.19 -0.74
N VAL A 293 13.16 -8.88 0.39
CA VAL A 293 11.82 -9.26 0.85
C VAL A 293 11.73 -9.33 2.38
N ASP A 294 10.53 -9.15 2.90
CA ASP A 294 10.23 -9.49 4.29
C ASP A 294 9.89 -10.99 4.38
N VAL A 295 10.86 -11.76 4.85
CA VAL A 295 10.75 -13.22 4.93
C VAL A 295 9.74 -13.73 5.96
N SER A 296 9.27 -12.88 6.86
CA SER A 296 8.29 -13.27 7.89
C SER A 296 6.88 -13.47 7.34
N VAL A 297 6.61 -12.93 6.15
CA VAL A 297 5.27 -12.93 5.53
C VAL A 297 5.26 -13.56 4.14
N ILE A 298 6.25 -14.38 3.81
CA ILE A 298 6.23 -15.24 2.61
C ILE A 298 5.84 -16.66 2.99
N ARG A 299 5.10 -17.33 2.11
CA ARG A 299 4.66 -18.72 2.30
C ARG A 299 5.00 -19.56 1.08
N PRO A 300 5.88 -20.56 1.20
CA PRO A 300 6.18 -21.46 0.09
C PRO A 300 4.93 -22.21 -0.37
N ARG A 301 4.73 -22.32 -1.69
CA ARG A 301 3.62 -23.11 -2.27
C ARG A 301 3.89 -24.62 -2.26
N ILE A 302 5.05 -25.04 -1.78
CA ILE A 302 5.43 -26.44 -1.59
C ILE A 302 5.65 -26.74 -0.09
N LYS A 303 5.64 -28.02 0.28
CA LYS A 303 5.79 -28.46 1.68
C LYS A 303 7.24 -28.35 2.17
N VAL A 304 7.71 -27.14 2.42
CA VAL A 304 9.02 -26.82 3.01
C VAL A 304 8.82 -25.81 4.14
N ASN A 305 9.76 -25.69 5.05
CA ASN A 305 9.72 -24.67 6.09
C ASN A 305 10.74 -23.58 5.79
N VAL A 306 10.35 -22.31 5.94
CA VAL A 306 11.29 -21.19 5.99
C VAL A 306 11.96 -21.19 7.35
N LEU A 307 13.27 -21.41 7.37
CA LEU A 307 14.09 -21.38 8.61
C LEU A 307 14.52 -19.96 8.96
N GLY A 308 14.72 -19.11 7.97
CA GLY A 308 15.17 -17.74 8.14
C GLY A 308 15.88 -17.22 6.89
N ALA A 309 16.49 -16.05 7.02
CA ALA A 309 17.30 -15.47 5.95
C ALA A 309 18.40 -14.58 6.49
N SER A 310 19.52 -14.53 5.76
CA SER A 310 20.53 -13.47 5.84
C SER A 310 20.11 -12.27 4.97
N SER A 311 21.05 -11.38 4.70
CA SER A 311 20.82 -10.24 3.78
C SER A 311 20.36 -10.69 2.40
N ASP A 312 20.94 -11.75 1.88
CA ASP A 312 20.86 -12.20 0.47
C ASP A 312 20.59 -13.71 0.28
N HIS A 313 20.41 -14.48 1.37
CA HIS A 313 20.13 -15.91 1.34
C HIS A 313 18.88 -16.25 2.13
N LEU A 314 17.91 -16.90 1.50
CA LEU A 314 16.74 -17.51 2.14
C LEU A 314 17.04 -19.00 2.39
N ILE A 315 16.79 -19.47 3.61
CA ILE A 315 17.12 -20.83 4.04
C ILE A 315 15.83 -21.61 4.27
N LEU A 316 15.69 -22.76 3.60
CA LEU A 316 14.54 -23.65 3.74
C LEU A 316 14.97 -25.01 4.32
N ASP A 317 14.12 -25.60 5.16
CA ASP A 317 14.12 -27.03 5.46
C ASP A 317 13.25 -27.75 4.41
N VAL A 318 13.87 -28.62 3.62
CA VAL A 318 13.26 -29.21 2.42
C VAL A 318 12.19 -30.25 2.72
N LYS A 319 12.15 -30.82 3.96
CA LYS A 319 11.13 -31.80 4.40
C LYS A 319 10.95 -32.99 3.43
N GLY A 320 12.01 -33.43 2.78
CA GLY A 320 11.96 -34.55 1.84
C GLY A 320 11.41 -34.23 0.44
N GLN A 321 11.14 -32.95 0.13
CA GLN A 321 10.78 -32.55 -1.24
C GLN A 321 11.94 -32.79 -2.20
N GLY A 322 11.64 -33.19 -3.43
CA GLY A 322 12.59 -33.47 -4.51
C GLY A 322 13.13 -32.21 -5.16
N LEU A 323 13.66 -31.27 -4.36
CA LEU A 323 14.34 -30.08 -4.90
C LEU A 323 15.76 -30.41 -5.35
N GLU A 324 16.23 -29.67 -6.34
CA GLU A 324 17.60 -29.69 -6.87
C GLU A 324 18.10 -28.26 -7.07
N VAL A 325 19.40 -28.09 -7.20
CA VAL A 325 20.02 -26.80 -7.52
C VAL A 325 19.51 -26.36 -8.91
N GLY A 326 19.11 -25.09 -9.04
CA GLY A 326 18.45 -24.55 -10.21
C GLY A 326 16.92 -24.65 -10.19
N ALA A 327 16.32 -25.38 -9.22
CA ALA A 327 14.88 -25.42 -9.10
C ALA A 327 14.30 -24.08 -8.60
N GLU A 328 13.17 -23.67 -9.16
CA GLU A 328 12.43 -22.49 -8.73
C GLU A 328 11.45 -22.83 -7.61
N VAL A 329 11.43 -22.03 -6.56
CA VAL A 329 10.44 -22.09 -5.48
C VAL A 329 9.55 -20.86 -5.57
N ARG A 330 8.23 -21.10 -5.53
CA ARG A 330 7.16 -20.07 -5.59
C ARG A 330 6.62 -19.79 -4.21
N PHE A 331 6.34 -18.52 -3.94
CA PHE A 331 5.83 -18.07 -2.65
C PHE A 331 4.59 -17.19 -2.83
N ASP A 332 3.61 -17.38 -1.95
CA ASP A 332 2.61 -16.36 -1.66
C ASP A 332 3.23 -15.32 -0.75
N ILE A 333 2.81 -14.05 -0.89
CA ILE A 333 3.44 -12.92 -0.19
C ILE A 333 2.42 -12.07 0.55
N GLY A 334 2.81 -11.60 1.73
CA GLY A 334 2.07 -10.56 2.45
C GLY A 334 2.51 -9.15 2.05
N TYR A 335 1.86 -8.15 2.65
CA TYR A 335 2.01 -6.75 2.24
C TYR A 335 3.44 -6.20 2.38
N SER A 336 4.13 -6.47 3.48
CA SER A 336 5.51 -6.00 3.66
C SER A 336 6.50 -6.68 2.72
N ALA A 337 6.25 -7.95 2.35
CA ALA A 337 7.03 -8.64 1.33
C ALA A 337 6.79 -8.03 -0.06
N LEU A 338 5.52 -7.74 -0.41
CA LEU A 338 5.18 -7.04 -1.66
C LEU A 338 5.90 -5.69 -1.76
N LEU A 339 5.79 -4.85 -0.71
CA LEU A 339 6.47 -3.55 -0.66
C LEU A 339 7.96 -3.66 -0.96
N ARG A 340 8.67 -4.56 -0.28
CA ARG A 340 10.12 -4.73 -0.45
C ARG A 340 10.48 -5.29 -1.82
N ALA A 341 9.79 -6.35 -2.26
CA ALA A 341 10.05 -6.94 -3.57
C ALA A 341 9.84 -5.95 -4.72
N MET A 342 8.80 -5.11 -4.64
CA MET A 342 8.56 -4.06 -5.65
C MET A 342 9.60 -2.94 -5.60
N MET A 343 10.19 -2.66 -4.44
CA MET A 343 11.25 -1.65 -4.28
C MET A 343 12.64 -2.16 -4.62
N SER A 344 12.91 -3.47 -4.50
CA SER A 344 14.23 -4.04 -4.75
C SER A 344 14.58 -3.95 -6.26
N PRO A 345 15.70 -3.36 -6.64
CA PRO A 345 16.17 -3.37 -8.03
C PRO A 345 16.63 -4.76 -8.50
N TYR A 346 16.85 -5.67 -7.56
CA TYR A 346 17.34 -7.02 -7.82
C TYR A 346 16.22 -8.05 -8.04
N VAL A 347 14.99 -7.72 -7.70
CA VAL A 347 13.80 -8.53 -7.97
C VAL A 347 13.18 -8.07 -9.30
N GLU A 348 13.23 -8.91 -10.33
CA GLU A 348 12.62 -8.62 -11.64
C GLU A 348 11.09 -8.55 -11.51
N LYS A 349 10.45 -7.52 -12.10
CA LYS A 349 8.99 -7.37 -12.14
C LYS A 349 8.46 -7.92 -13.46
N VAL A 350 7.81 -9.08 -13.42
CA VAL A 350 7.26 -9.78 -14.57
C VAL A 350 5.74 -9.64 -14.59
N TYR A 351 5.22 -8.90 -15.55
CA TYR A 351 3.78 -8.67 -15.69
C TYR A 351 3.15 -9.74 -16.61
N LEU A 352 2.00 -10.28 -16.21
CA LEU A 352 1.26 -11.32 -16.90
C LEU A 352 -0.17 -10.86 -17.23
N PRO A 353 -0.77 -11.22 -18.40
CA PRO A 353 -0.09 -11.87 -19.51
C PRO A 353 0.99 -10.98 -20.11
N ARG A 354 2.01 -11.59 -20.69
CA ARG A 354 3.01 -10.86 -21.48
C ARG A 354 2.35 -10.39 -22.78
N SER A 355 2.36 -9.08 -23.04
CA SER A 355 1.99 -8.60 -24.37
C SER A 355 3.00 -9.06 -25.41
N PRO A 356 2.57 -9.55 -26.58
CA PRO A 356 3.50 -9.96 -27.66
C PRO A 356 4.44 -8.83 -28.15
N ASN A 357 4.11 -7.56 -27.86
CA ASN A 357 4.84 -6.36 -28.27
C ASN A 357 5.59 -5.67 -27.11
N GLU A 358 5.82 -6.34 -25.97
CA GLU A 358 6.49 -5.76 -24.80
C GLU A 358 8.02 -5.77 -24.89
N THR A 359 8.58 -5.41 -26.02
CA THR A 359 9.92 -4.86 -26.09
C THR A 359 9.83 -3.34 -26.04
N GLU A 360 10.19 -2.75 -24.90
CA GLU A 360 10.63 -1.35 -24.72
C GLU A 360 9.67 -0.19 -24.51
N ALA A 361 8.36 -0.30 -24.46
CA ALA A 361 7.52 0.91 -24.50
C ALA A 361 6.76 1.26 -23.22
N LEU A 362 7.25 0.97 -22.02
CA LEU A 362 6.79 1.59 -20.74
C LEU A 362 7.88 1.41 -19.67
N SER A 363 8.99 2.08 -19.82
CA SER A 363 10.00 2.29 -18.77
C SER A 363 9.49 3.32 -17.77
N CYS A 364 8.50 2.93 -16.98
CA CYS A 364 7.97 3.75 -15.90
C CYS A 364 7.85 2.88 -14.64
#